data_32028a697ea92a4a6b38027484c33e9d
#
_entry.id   32028a697ea92a4a6b38027484c33e9d
#
_cell.length_a   1.000
_cell.length_b   1.000
_cell.length_c   1.000
_cell.angle_alpha   90.00
_cell.angle_beta   90.00
_cell.angle_gamma   90.00
#
_symmetry.space_group_name_H-M   'P 1'
#
loop_
_entity.id
_entity.type
_entity.pdbx_description
1 polymer ?
#
loop_
_entity_poly.entity_id
_entity_poly.type
_entity_poly.pdbx_seq_one_letter_code
_entity_poly.pdbx_strand_id
1 'polypeptide(L)'
;MDRQTVCEISRLAIDCLFRRRTGEELTRFGEVSGLDCTKQEQRTFSLIAIAAFLAGNALTHISGKTNMFAMMEPFLPRMMKRSGINFTKVGVDMDYKGIRAPYFTTTQIVLDYMHDDLKELYEWIYQQVEETLEL
;
A
#
# COMPACT_ATOMS: atom_id res chain seq x y z
N MET A 1 -22.90 -5.18 3.88
CA MET A 1 -21.67 -5.65 3.20
C MET A 1 -21.56 -7.16 3.34
N ASP A 2 -21.43 -7.85 2.23
CA ASP A 2 -21.28 -9.31 2.25
C ASP A 2 -19.93 -9.69 2.83
N ARG A 3 -19.92 -10.51 3.86
CA ARG A 3 -18.71 -10.93 4.56
C ARG A 3 -17.74 -11.71 3.66
N GLN A 4 -18.25 -12.37 2.64
CA GLN A 4 -17.41 -13.11 1.70
C GLN A 4 -16.58 -12.21 0.80
N THR A 5 -16.93 -10.94 0.70
CA THR A 5 -16.21 -9.95 -0.12
C THR A 5 -15.27 -9.06 0.69
N VAL A 6 -15.15 -9.31 1.99
CA VAL A 6 -14.35 -8.50 2.91
C VAL A 6 -13.02 -9.16 3.21
N CYS A 7 -11.97 -8.36 3.22
CA CYS A 7 -10.65 -8.83 3.63
C CYS A 7 -9.91 -7.72 4.38
N GLU A 8 -8.83 -8.12 5.02
CA GLU A 8 -7.88 -7.20 5.62
C GLU A 8 -6.54 -7.35 4.93
N ILE A 9 -5.97 -6.24 4.53
CA ILE A 9 -4.59 -6.19 4.06
C ILE A 9 -3.73 -5.84 5.26
N SER A 10 -2.90 -6.79 5.68
CA SER A 10 -2.05 -6.61 6.85
C SER A 10 -0.65 -7.12 6.58
N ARG A 11 0.28 -6.68 7.42
CA ARG A 11 1.67 -7.16 7.37
C ARG A 11 2.35 -6.91 6.03
N LEU A 12 1.99 -5.82 5.36
CA LEU A 12 2.76 -5.39 4.21
C LEU A 12 4.17 -5.05 4.69
N ALA A 13 5.15 -5.67 4.07
CA ALA A 13 6.54 -5.48 4.47
C ALA A 13 7.41 -5.30 3.24
N ILE A 14 8.40 -4.44 3.38
CA ILE A 14 9.39 -4.20 2.36
C ILE A 14 10.73 -4.65 2.92
N ASP A 15 11.50 -5.37 2.11
CA ASP A 15 12.81 -5.84 2.50
C ASP A 15 13.66 -4.68 3.03
N CYS A 16 14.44 -4.93 4.07
CA CYS A 16 15.26 -3.90 4.71
C CYS A 16 16.29 -3.26 3.76
N LEU A 17 16.65 -3.94 2.69
CA LEU A 17 17.50 -3.35 1.66
C LEU A 17 16.88 -2.13 1.01
N PHE A 18 15.54 -2.06 0.99
CA PHE A 18 14.80 -0.96 0.40
C PHE A 18 14.28 0.03 1.43
N ARG A 19 14.34 -0.31 2.72
CA ARG A 19 13.86 0.56 3.80
C ARG A 19 14.97 1.30 4.52
N ARG A 20 16.19 0.79 4.44
CA ARG A 20 17.33 1.32 5.16
C ARG A 20 18.51 1.43 4.22
N ARG A 21 19.12 2.60 4.19
CA ARG A 21 20.35 2.84 3.48
C ARG A 21 21.47 3.02 4.49
N THR A 22 22.69 2.82 4.06
CA THR A 22 23.86 2.93 4.94
C THR A 22 23.91 4.30 5.60
N GLY A 23 23.95 4.32 6.94
CA GLY A 23 24.02 5.56 7.70
C GLY A 23 22.70 6.29 7.86
N GLU A 24 21.60 5.74 7.41
CA GLU A 24 20.29 6.36 7.52
C GLU A 24 19.41 5.62 8.49
N GLU A 25 18.47 6.35 9.08
CA GLU A 25 17.44 5.79 9.92
C GLU A 25 16.09 5.90 9.23
N LEU A 26 15.34 4.82 9.26
CA LEU A 26 13.95 4.83 8.89
C LEU A 26 13.13 5.06 10.14
N THR A 27 12.40 6.16 10.20
CA THR A 27 11.61 6.50 11.36
C THR A 27 10.32 5.73 11.39
N ARG A 28 9.76 5.42 10.23
CA ARG A 28 8.50 4.72 10.10
C ARG A 28 8.49 3.97 8.79
N PHE A 29 7.42 3.22 8.56
CA PHE A 29 7.23 2.52 7.32
C PHE A 29 7.26 3.49 6.13
N GLY A 30 8.30 3.40 5.35
CA GLY A 30 8.49 4.24 4.19
C GLY A 30 8.99 5.64 4.45
N GLU A 31 9.18 6.03 5.70
CA GLU A 31 9.67 7.37 6.05
C GLU A 31 11.15 7.31 6.39
N VAL A 32 11.95 8.03 5.64
CA VAL A 32 13.39 8.10 5.83
C VAL A 32 13.75 9.42 6.47
N SER A 33 14.41 9.39 7.62
CA SER A 33 14.81 10.58 8.37
C SER A 33 16.17 11.11 7.96
N GLY A 34 16.94 10.39 7.18
CA GLY A 34 18.29 10.76 6.80
C GLY A 34 18.32 11.99 5.89
N LEU A 35 19.27 12.89 6.17
CA LEU A 35 19.48 14.06 5.34
C LEU A 35 20.09 13.74 3.99
N ASP A 36 20.68 12.55 3.86
CA ASP A 36 21.39 12.11 2.66
C ASP A 36 20.47 11.49 1.61
N CYS A 37 19.18 11.38 1.92
CA CYS A 37 18.21 10.77 1.02
C CYS A 37 17.84 11.73 -0.10
N THR A 38 18.15 11.38 -1.33
CA THR A 38 17.77 12.21 -2.47
C THR A 38 16.29 12.11 -2.76
N LYS A 39 15.76 13.10 -3.48
CA LYS A 39 14.35 13.06 -3.90
C LYS A 39 14.05 11.84 -4.77
N GLN A 40 15.01 11.46 -5.61
CA GLN A 40 14.86 10.28 -6.46
C GLN A 40 14.73 9.00 -5.63
N GLU A 41 15.54 8.87 -4.60
CA GLU A 41 15.51 7.71 -3.72
C GLU A 41 14.24 7.65 -2.91
N GLN A 42 13.75 8.78 -2.44
CA GLN A 42 12.46 8.87 -1.74
C GLN A 42 11.31 8.44 -2.64
N ARG A 43 11.33 8.87 -3.90
CA ARG A 43 10.30 8.47 -4.87
C ARG A 43 10.35 6.98 -5.14
N THR A 44 11.55 6.42 -5.30
CA THR A 44 11.72 4.99 -5.54
C THR A 44 11.19 4.18 -4.37
N PHE A 45 11.49 4.61 -3.15
CA PHE A 45 10.99 3.93 -1.97
C PHE A 45 9.46 3.98 -1.88
N SER A 46 8.87 5.15 -2.12
CA SER A 46 7.42 5.29 -2.13
C SER A 46 6.77 4.43 -3.20
N LEU A 47 7.39 4.35 -4.37
CA LEU A 47 6.89 3.51 -5.46
C LEU A 47 6.93 2.03 -5.09
N ILE A 48 7.96 1.57 -4.38
CA ILE A 48 8.04 0.19 -3.90
C ILE A 48 6.89 -0.10 -2.94
N ALA A 49 6.60 0.82 -2.02
CA ALA A 49 5.49 0.66 -1.07
C ALA A 49 4.15 0.61 -1.80
N ILE A 50 3.97 1.47 -2.79
CA ILE A 50 2.77 1.49 -3.63
C ILE A 50 2.64 0.18 -4.40
N ALA A 51 3.74 -0.32 -4.98
CA ALA A 51 3.72 -1.59 -5.72
C ALA A 51 3.32 -2.76 -4.81
N ALA A 52 3.81 -2.78 -3.57
CA ALA A 52 3.42 -3.80 -2.60
C ALA A 52 1.90 -3.75 -2.31
N PHE A 53 1.35 -2.55 -2.15
CA PHE A 53 -0.10 -2.40 -1.98
C PHE A 53 -0.85 -2.84 -3.23
N LEU A 54 -0.38 -2.48 -4.41
CA LEU A 54 -1.03 -2.86 -5.65
C LEU A 54 -1.03 -4.38 -5.85
N ALA A 55 0.01 -5.07 -5.41
CA ALA A 55 0.03 -6.53 -5.43
C ALA A 55 -1.04 -7.10 -4.50
N GLY A 56 -1.19 -6.52 -3.31
CA GLY A 56 -2.28 -6.89 -2.40
C GLY A 56 -3.65 -6.62 -3.02
N ASN A 57 -3.81 -5.49 -3.68
CA ASN A 57 -5.06 -5.16 -4.37
C ASN A 57 -5.37 -6.13 -5.51
N ALA A 58 -4.36 -6.54 -6.28
CA ALA A 58 -4.54 -7.53 -7.33
C ALA A 58 -4.99 -8.87 -6.75
N LEU A 59 -4.37 -9.30 -5.65
CA LEU A 59 -4.73 -10.55 -4.98
C LEU A 59 -6.18 -10.51 -4.49
N THR A 60 -6.59 -9.41 -3.87
CA THR A 60 -7.97 -9.28 -3.38
C THR A 60 -8.96 -9.23 -4.53
N HIS A 61 -8.60 -8.60 -5.63
CA HIS A 61 -9.44 -8.53 -6.82
C HIS A 61 -9.65 -9.92 -7.41
N ILE A 62 -8.58 -10.67 -7.61
CA ILE A 62 -8.64 -12.03 -8.16
C ILE A 62 -9.47 -12.95 -7.26
N SER A 63 -9.34 -12.77 -5.94
CA SER A 63 -10.02 -13.60 -4.94
C SER A 63 -11.48 -13.20 -4.67
N GLY A 64 -11.98 -12.14 -5.32
CA GLY A 64 -13.33 -11.64 -5.09
C GLY A 64 -13.50 -10.91 -3.77
N LYS A 65 -12.41 -10.56 -3.09
CA LYS A 65 -12.43 -9.85 -1.81
C LYS A 65 -12.26 -8.35 -2.05
N THR A 66 -13.28 -7.74 -2.61
CA THR A 66 -13.20 -6.38 -3.14
C THR A 66 -13.37 -5.27 -2.12
N ASN A 67 -13.76 -5.60 -0.88
CA ASN A 67 -13.88 -4.66 0.23
C ASN A 67 -12.69 -4.84 1.17
N MET A 68 -11.82 -3.84 1.24
CA MET A 68 -10.53 -3.97 1.91
C MET A 68 -10.44 -3.04 3.11
N PHE A 69 -10.02 -3.61 4.24
CA PHE A 69 -9.67 -2.86 5.44
C PHE A 69 -8.18 -2.97 5.71
N ALA A 70 -7.61 -1.93 6.30
CA ALA A 70 -6.20 -1.95 6.69
C ALA A 70 -5.98 -1.04 7.90
N MET A 71 -5.19 -1.50 8.85
CA MET A 71 -4.70 -0.67 9.95
C MET A 71 -3.43 0.02 9.49
N MET A 72 -3.44 1.34 9.45
CA MET A 72 -2.31 2.09 8.91
C MET A 72 -1.93 3.28 9.79
N GLU A 73 -0.64 3.60 9.77
CA GLU A 73 -0.16 4.87 10.31
C GLU A 73 -0.65 6.01 9.40
N PRO A 74 -0.93 7.19 9.96
CA PRO A 74 -1.55 8.27 9.18
C PRO A 74 -0.77 8.72 7.95
N PHE A 75 0.56 8.58 7.96
CA PHE A 75 1.34 9.03 6.80
C PHE A 75 1.13 8.16 5.57
N LEU A 76 0.81 6.88 5.75
CA LEU A 76 0.70 5.93 4.65
C LEU A 76 -0.48 6.24 3.72
N PRO A 77 -1.71 6.44 4.22
CA PRO A 77 -2.79 6.84 3.33
C PRO A 77 -2.55 8.21 2.68
N ARG A 78 -1.85 9.13 3.34
CA ARG A 78 -1.49 10.41 2.73
C ARG A 78 -0.50 10.23 1.58
N MET A 79 0.47 9.34 1.75
CA MET A 79 1.42 9.01 0.69
C MET A 79 0.72 8.39 -0.52
N MET A 80 -0.18 7.44 -0.27
CA MET A 80 -0.90 6.76 -1.34
C MET A 80 -1.86 7.68 -2.06
N LYS A 81 -2.45 8.65 -1.36
CA LYS A 81 -3.36 9.62 -1.96
C LYS A 81 -2.68 10.43 -3.06
N ARG A 82 -1.39 10.69 -2.95
CA ARG A 82 -0.64 11.40 -3.98
C ARG A 82 -0.61 10.65 -5.33
N SER A 83 -0.84 9.36 -5.28
CA SER A 83 -0.91 8.51 -6.48
C SER A 83 -2.34 8.18 -6.88
N GLY A 84 -3.32 8.81 -6.25
CA GLY A 84 -4.73 8.58 -6.53
C GLY A 84 -5.30 7.37 -5.83
N ILE A 85 -4.59 6.77 -4.89
CA ILE A 85 -5.09 5.63 -4.11
C ILE A 85 -5.73 6.18 -2.85
N ASN A 86 -7.05 6.13 -2.79
CA ASN A 86 -7.84 6.79 -1.75
C ASN A 86 -8.39 5.79 -0.75
N PHE A 87 -8.18 6.09 0.53
CA PHE A 87 -8.74 5.35 1.66
C PHE A 87 -9.64 6.25 2.49
N THR A 88 -10.66 5.66 3.08
CA THR A 88 -11.53 6.34 4.02
C THR A 88 -11.21 5.87 5.43
N LYS A 89 -10.93 6.81 6.34
CA LYS A 89 -10.72 6.50 7.74
C LYS A 89 -12.07 6.10 8.35
N VAL A 90 -12.15 4.92 8.95
CA VAL A 90 -13.41 4.36 9.44
C VAL A 90 -13.40 4.07 10.94
N GLY A 91 -12.41 4.54 11.66
CA GLY A 91 -12.34 4.39 13.10
C GLY A 91 -11.38 5.38 13.71
N VAL A 92 -11.21 5.30 15.02
CA VAL A 92 -10.37 6.23 15.76
C VAL A 92 -8.92 5.74 15.79
N ASP A 93 -8.00 6.68 16.04
CA ASP A 93 -6.61 6.35 16.28
C ASP A 93 -6.49 5.48 17.53
N MET A 94 -5.61 4.49 17.45
CA MET A 94 -5.33 3.64 18.60
C MET A 94 -3.83 3.30 18.62
N ASP A 95 -3.35 2.99 19.80
CA ASP A 95 -1.96 2.55 19.95
C ASP A 95 -1.89 1.05 19.67
N TYR A 96 -1.45 0.72 18.45
CA TYR A 96 -1.25 -0.64 18.01
C TYR A 96 0.07 -0.69 17.26
N LYS A 97 1.16 -0.94 18.00
CA LYS A 97 2.53 -0.88 17.44
C LYS A 97 2.81 0.47 16.79
N GLY A 98 2.47 1.55 17.51
CA GLY A 98 2.44 2.92 17.01
C GLY A 98 1.01 3.38 16.82
N ILE A 99 0.83 4.67 16.56
CA ILE A 99 -0.50 5.23 16.35
C ILE A 99 -1.02 4.81 15.00
N ARG A 100 -2.12 4.09 14.99
CA ARG A 100 -2.75 3.57 13.77
C ARG A 100 -4.25 3.75 13.84
N ALA A 101 -4.88 3.75 12.69
CA ALA A 101 -6.32 3.79 12.55
C ALA A 101 -6.77 2.81 11.48
N PRO A 102 -8.04 2.36 11.55
CA PRO A 102 -8.60 1.54 10.48
C PRO A 102 -9.01 2.40 9.29
N TYR A 103 -8.67 1.92 8.11
CA TYR A 103 -9.00 2.55 6.84
C TYR A 103 -9.71 1.54 5.95
N PHE A 104 -10.52 2.06 5.05
CA PHE A 104 -11.31 1.25 4.13
C PHE A 104 -11.19 1.78 2.71
N THR A 105 -11.12 0.86 1.75
CA THR A 105 -11.28 1.17 0.34
C THR A 105 -11.83 -0.05 -0.38
N THR A 106 -12.16 0.11 -1.65
CA THR A 106 -12.59 -1.01 -2.49
C THR A 106 -11.69 -1.10 -3.71
N THR A 107 -11.66 -2.28 -4.31
CA THR A 107 -10.95 -2.49 -5.57
C THR A 107 -11.40 -1.47 -6.63
N GLN A 108 -12.71 -1.23 -6.71
CA GLN A 108 -13.26 -0.30 -7.70
C GLN A 108 -12.78 1.13 -7.48
N ILE A 109 -12.76 1.58 -6.21
CA ILE A 109 -12.26 2.92 -5.88
C ILE A 109 -10.78 3.05 -6.27
N VAL A 110 -9.97 2.03 -5.99
CA VAL A 110 -8.56 2.04 -6.37
C VAL A 110 -8.41 2.17 -7.89
N LEU A 111 -9.15 1.37 -8.64
CA LEU A 111 -9.04 1.38 -10.10
C LEU A 111 -9.58 2.67 -10.73
N ASP A 112 -10.64 3.25 -10.17
CA ASP A 112 -11.27 4.44 -10.73
C ASP A 112 -10.43 5.70 -10.57
N TYR A 113 -9.72 5.83 -9.45
CA TYR A 113 -9.03 7.09 -9.11
C TYR A 113 -7.51 7.01 -9.19
N MET A 114 -6.96 5.83 -9.38
CA MET A 114 -5.52 5.65 -9.51
C MET A 114 -5.00 6.44 -10.70
N HIS A 115 -3.85 7.11 -10.52
CA HIS A 115 -3.23 7.88 -11.60
C HIS A 115 -2.87 6.99 -12.78
N ASP A 116 -2.97 7.55 -13.98
CA ASP A 116 -2.78 6.79 -15.23
C ASP A 116 -1.39 6.16 -15.33
N ASP A 117 -0.37 6.81 -14.78
CA ASP A 117 0.99 6.28 -14.80
C ASP A 117 1.16 5.01 -13.96
N LEU A 118 0.23 4.72 -13.06
CA LEU A 118 0.24 3.49 -12.27
C LEU A 118 -0.57 2.36 -12.91
N LYS A 119 -1.42 2.67 -13.87
CA LYS A 119 -2.31 1.65 -14.46
C LYS A 119 -1.54 0.57 -15.18
N GLU A 120 -0.52 0.95 -15.93
CA GLU A 120 0.32 -0.01 -16.63
C GLU A 120 1.08 -0.89 -15.64
N LEU A 121 1.62 -0.29 -14.59
CA LEU A 121 2.27 -1.04 -13.52
C LEU A 121 1.30 -2.01 -12.87
N TYR A 122 0.08 -1.56 -12.58
CA TYR A 122 -0.93 -2.42 -11.97
C TYR A 122 -1.30 -3.59 -12.86
N GLU A 123 -1.46 -3.38 -14.15
CA GLU A 123 -1.76 -4.46 -15.09
C GLU A 123 -0.65 -5.52 -15.10
N TRP A 124 0.59 -5.07 -15.10
CA TRP A 124 1.72 -5.98 -15.06
C TRP A 124 1.73 -6.78 -13.75
N ILE A 125 1.54 -6.09 -12.62
CA ILE A 125 1.48 -6.74 -11.29
C ILE A 125 0.34 -7.74 -11.24
N TYR A 126 -0.82 -7.38 -11.76
CA TYR A 126 -1.99 -8.26 -11.79
C TYR A 126 -1.67 -9.55 -12.54
N GLN A 127 -1.02 -9.46 -13.68
CA GLN A 127 -0.62 -10.64 -14.44
C GLN A 127 0.36 -11.52 -13.66
N GLN A 128 1.32 -10.92 -12.99
CA GLN A 128 2.30 -11.67 -12.19
C GLN A 128 1.62 -12.40 -11.02
N VAL A 129 0.70 -11.75 -10.36
CA VAL A 129 -0.05 -12.37 -9.25
C VAL A 129 -0.93 -13.50 -9.78
N GLU A 130 -1.63 -13.27 -10.89
CA GLU A 130 -2.50 -14.27 -11.50
C GLU A 130 -1.72 -15.53 -11.90
N GLU A 131 -0.59 -15.36 -12.55
CA GLU A 131 0.28 -16.48 -12.94
C GLU A 131 0.80 -17.24 -11.73
N THR A 132 1.15 -16.53 -10.67
CA THR A 132 1.62 -17.16 -9.43
C THR A 132 0.53 -18.02 -8.79
N LEU A 133 -0.71 -17.55 -8.83
CA LEU A 133 -1.83 -18.29 -8.25
C LEU A 133 -2.27 -19.49 -9.07
N GLU A 134 -1.95 -19.55 -10.34
CA GLU A 134 -2.24 -20.69 -11.19
C GLU A 134 -1.27 -21.84 -10.97
N LEU A 135 -0.18 -21.61 -10.28
CA LEU A 135 0.77 -22.64 -9.94
C LEU A 135 0.30 -23.46 -8.72
#